data_a6b99274ae74402820e9dbba7e6535af
#
_entry.id   a6b99274ae74402820e9dbba7e6535af
#
_cell.length_a   1.000
_cell.length_b   1.000
_cell.length_c   1.000
_cell.angle_alpha   90.00
_cell.angle_beta   90.00
_cell.angle_gamma   90.00
#
_symmetry.space_group_name_H-M   'P 1'
#
loop_
_entity.id
_entity.type
_entity.pdbx_description
1 polymer ?
#
loop_
_entity_poly.entity_id
_entity_poly.type
_entity_poly.pdbx_seq_one_letter_code
_entity_poly.pdbx_strand_id
1 'polypeptide(L)'
;MIKIQRRPRADLSLLPDTIHPILKRIYINRGIQSINQLETTTKALCSYKELPGIHKAVRLLFLAIQENKRIIVVGDFDVDGATSSALSVLALRMLGSRNVDYLIPNRFKDGYGLSVQVVDQAIKLGADIIMTVDNGISSIDGVSYANKKGLQVLITDHHLPGHRLPNVDAIVNPNICSSGVFLKTLSGVGVVFYLMMALCVYMRDKDWFILNNMLEPKLMKFLDLVAFGTIADVVPLDKNNRILVYQGLQRIRAGKTRPGIQALIEVANLNRKNLVASDFGFALGPRINAAGRLHDMSFGVELLISDDIHTARYIAKQLNALNQTRKKIEENMRKEAIAFCNKIQLNKNSQFPFGLVLYQRGWHQGIIGILASRMKEKFHRPVVVFSNNTKGILKGSCRSIPGFHFFNVLDNINSQNPGLIIMYGGHSMAAGLTLKEEHLDNFAKIFDQAVRKELGDLVLKNIILSDGKLKEKDFSIHTAKLLKFASPWGEGFPEPVFDGKFKVINQKLVGKKHIRLLLEPIFKDCFNRTIIDGIMFNADLNYWPNSSVKFVQLVYRLDVNEFSGSHSLQLIIEHIETIVF
;
A
#
# COMPACT_ATOMS: atom_id res chain seq x y z
N MET A 1 -6.63 -6.51 -25.31
CA MET A 1 -6.07 -5.30 -25.93
C MET A 1 -6.13 -4.19 -24.91
N ILE A 2 -5.07 -3.46 -24.65
CA ILE A 2 -5.04 -2.29 -23.74
C ILE A 2 -5.66 -1.11 -24.50
N LYS A 3 -6.50 -0.34 -23.83
CA LYS A 3 -7.12 0.86 -24.40
C LYS A 3 -6.57 2.10 -23.70
N ILE A 4 -5.95 3.01 -24.44
CA ILE A 4 -5.52 4.30 -23.92
C ILE A 4 -6.73 5.23 -23.93
N GLN A 5 -7.12 5.72 -22.76
CA GLN A 5 -8.25 6.65 -22.60
C GLN A 5 -7.77 7.93 -21.93
N ARG A 6 -7.98 9.07 -22.59
CA ARG A 6 -7.66 10.36 -21.96
C ARG A 6 -8.73 10.75 -20.96
N ARG A 7 -8.29 11.33 -19.85
CA ARG A 7 -9.20 11.96 -18.88
C ARG A 7 -9.98 13.10 -19.55
N PRO A 8 -11.15 13.48 -19.01
CA PRO A 8 -11.93 14.58 -19.54
C PRO A 8 -11.13 15.89 -19.67
N ARG A 9 -11.58 16.77 -20.54
CA ARG A 9 -10.98 18.11 -20.66
C ARG A 9 -11.29 18.91 -19.40
N ALA A 10 -10.24 19.36 -18.69
CA ALA A 10 -10.34 20.12 -17.45
C ALA A 10 -10.71 21.60 -17.73
N ASP A 11 -11.60 22.13 -16.92
CA ASP A 11 -11.85 23.58 -16.88
C ASP A 11 -10.77 24.25 -16.03
N LEU A 12 -9.78 24.86 -16.68
CA LEU A 12 -8.63 25.44 -16.01
C LEU A 12 -8.94 26.71 -15.21
N SER A 13 -10.15 27.28 -15.33
CA SER A 13 -10.57 28.47 -14.58
C SER A 13 -10.82 28.18 -13.09
N LEU A 14 -11.03 26.91 -12.71
CA LEU A 14 -11.25 26.50 -11.32
C LEU A 14 -10.05 26.77 -10.39
N LEU A 15 -8.85 26.89 -10.95
CA LEU A 15 -7.63 27.11 -10.15
C LEU A 15 -6.92 28.39 -10.63
N PRO A 16 -6.26 29.14 -9.72
CA PRO A 16 -5.62 30.41 -10.02
C PRO A 16 -4.45 30.27 -11.00
N ASP A 17 -4.13 31.35 -11.74
CA ASP A 17 -3.05 31.36 -12.76
C ASP A 17 -1.64 31.24 -12.18
N THR A 18 -1.49 31.38 -10.88
CA THR A 18 -0.22 31.09 -10.17
C THR A 18 0.19 29.62 -10.25
N ILE A 19 -0.75 28.69 -10.53
CA ILE A 19 -0.46 27.28 -10.72
C ILE A 19 -0.11 27.02 -12.18
N HIS A 20 0.98 26.29 -12.42
CA HIS A 20 1.41 25.92 -13.78
C HIS A 20 0.28 25.19 -14.54
N PRO A 21 -0.02 25.53 -15.82
CA PRO A 21 -1.17 25.01 -16.57
C PRO A 21 -1.24 23.46 -16.62
N ILE A 22 -0.09 22.78 -16.70
CA ILE A 22 -0.05 21.31 -16.64
C ILE A 22 -0.58 20.81 -15.29
N LEU A 23 -0.15 21.41 -14.18
CA LEU A 23 -0.60 21.02 -12.84
C LEU A 23 -2.07 21.34 -12.63
N LYS A 24 -2.60 22.48 -13.13
CA LYS A 24 -4.03 22.77 -13.11
C LYS A 24 -4.83 21.63 -13.72
N ARG A 25 -4.47 21.23 -14.96
CA ARG A 25 -5.12 20.10 -15.66
C ARG A 25 -5.08 18.82 -14.85
N ILE A 26 -3.92 18.50 -14.27
CA ILE A 26 -3.73 17.28 -13.49
C ILE A 26 -4.57 17.31 -12.21
N TYR A 27 -4.51 18.40 -11.44
CA TYR A 27 -5.24 18.52 -10.19
C TYR A 27 -6.76 18.46 -10.38
N ILE A 28 -7.29 19.18 -11.38
CA ILE A 28 -8.72 19.15 -11.70
C ILE A 28 -9.16 17.74 -12.10
N ASN A 29 -8.36 17.03 -12.89
CA ASN A 29 -8.61 15.64 -13.25
C ASN A 29 -8.53 14.65 -12.06
N ARG A 30 -8.03 15.09 -10.90
CA ARG A 30 -8.02 14.35 -9.63
C ARG A 30 -9.07 14.88 -8.65
N GLY A 31 -10.02 15.67 -9.14
CA GLY A 31 -11.15 16.16 -8.36
C GLY A 31 -10.86 17.41 -7.52
N ILE A 32 -9.72 18.09 -7.74
CA ILE A 32 -9.44 19.37 -7.07
C ILE A 32 -10.27 20.48 -7.71
N GLN A 33 -11.08 21.15 -6.89
CA GLN A 33 -11.98 22.22 -7.28
C GLN A 33 -11.56 23.61 -6.76
N SER A 34 -10.68 23.65 -5.75
CA SER A 34 -10.21 24.90 -5.15
C SER A 34 -8.78 24.80 -4.66
N ILE A 35 -8.10 25.95 -4.56
CA ILE A 35 -6.72 26.05 -4.05
C ILE A 35 -6.59 25.53 -2.61
N ASN A 36 -7.63 25.69 -1.79
CA ASN A 36 -7.65 25.25 -0.40
C ASN A 36 -7.53 23.72 -0.27
N GLN A 37 -7.88 22.95 -1.30
CA GLN A 37 -7.72 21.50 -1.33
C GLN A 37 -6.24 21.09 -1.59
N LEU A 38 -5.40 22.02 -2.04
CA LEU A 38 -3.95 21.83 -2.23
C LEU A 38 -3.12 22.30 -1.04
N GLU A 39 -3.76 22.76 0.05
CA GLU A 39 -3.09 23.17 1.28
C GLU A 39 -2.29 21.98 1.86
N THR A 40 -1.05 22.23 2.26
CA THR A 40 -0.11 21.22 2.76
C THR A 40 0.36 21.46 4.20
N THR A 41 -0.09 22.55 4.84
CA THR A 41 0.30 22.85 6.23
C THR A 41 -0.48 22.01 7.23
N THR A 42 0.14 21.69 8.37
CA THR A 42 -0.51 20.93 9.45
C THR A 42 -1.70 21.63 10.09
N LYS A 43 -1.84 22.96 9.89
CA LYS A 43 -3.00 23.72 10.35
C LYS A 43 -4.30 23.33 9.63
N ALA A 44 -4.20 22.78 8.43
CA ALA A 44 -5.34 22.34 7.62
C ALA A 44 -5.73 20.87 7.85
N LEU A 45 -5.09 20.17 8.79
CA LEU A 45 -5.50 18.83 9.21
C LEU A 45 -6.90 18.85 9.82
N CYS A 46 -7.65 17.79 9.60
CA CYS A 46 -8.93 17.57 10.26
C CYS A 46 -8.76 17.48 11.78
N SER A 47 -9.83 17.78 12.52
CA SER A 47 -9.79 17.68 13.96
C SER A 47 -9.83 16.22 14.43
N TYR A 48 -9.01 15.85 15.42
CA TYR A 48 -9.08 14.53 16.04
C TYR A 48 -10.46 14.25 16.68
N LYS A 49 -11.22 15.31 17.04
CA LYS A 49 -12.55 15.19 17.62
C LYS A 49 -13.55 14.50 16.69
N GLU A 50 -13.24 14.44 15.40
CA GLU A 50 -14.07 13.75 14.41
C GLU A 50 -13.94 12.21 14.47
N LEU A 51 -12.92 11.67 15.14
CA LEU A 51 -12.75 10.23 15.27
C LEU A 51 -13.71 9.65 16.31
N PRO A 52 -14.58 8.71 15.92
CA PRO A 52 -15.47 8.02 16.85
C PRO A 52 -14.68 7.34 17.98
N GLY A 53 -15.18 7.42 19.20
CA GLY A 53 -14.60 6.77 20.37
C GLY A 53 -13.34 7.41 20.96
N ILE A 54 -12.80 8.45 20.32
CA ILE A 54 -11.53 9.09 20.70
C ILE A 54 -11.50 9.51 22.18
N HIS A 55 -12.59 10.08 22.69
CA HIS A 55 -12.64 10.57 24.07
C HIS A 55 -12.57 9.43 25.10
N LYS A 56 -13.23 8.28 24.84
CA LYS A 56 -13.14 7.10 25.70
C LYS A 56 -11.72 6.54 25.71
N ALA A 57 -11.12 6.40 24.52
CA ALA A 57 -9.76 5.90 24.35
C ALA A 57 -8.73 6.78 25.08
N VAL A 58 -8.82 8.09 24.94
CA VAL A 58 -7.95 9.05 25.62
C VAL A 58 -8.04 8.92 27.14
N ARG A 59 -9.27 8.83 27.70
CA ARG A 59 -9.46 8.66 29.14
C ARG A 59 -8.88 7.33 29.64
N LEU A 60 -9.09 6.23 28.91
CA LEU A 60 -8.55 4.92 29.22
C LEU A 60 -7.02 4.94 29.27
N LEU A 61 -6.36 5.49 28.23
CA LEU A 61 -4.91 5.59 28.17
C LEU A 61 -4.34 6.53 29.25
N PHE A 62 -4.99 7.66 29.51
CA PHE A 62 -4.56 8.57 30.56
C PHE A 62 -4.57 7.90 31.93
N LEU A 63 -5.65 7.21 32.30
CA LEU A 63 -5.75 6.45 33.55
C LEU A 63 -4.70 5.33 33.61
N ALA A 64 -4.49 4.62 32.50
CA ALA A 64 -3.48 3.58 32.42
C ALA A 64 -2.06 4.11 32.69
N ILE A 65 -1.73 5.28 32.15
CA ILE A 65 -0.42 5.93 32.38
C ILE A 65 -0.32 6.41 33.84
N GLN A 66 -1.38 7.01 34.37
CA GLN A 66 -1.44 7.50 35.75
C GLN A 66 -1.28 6.36 36.78
N GLU A 67 -1.94 5.22 36.51
CA GLU A 67 -1.90 4.01 37.35
C GLU A 67 -0.68 3.11 37.05
N ASN A 68 0.19 3.53 36.13
CA ASN A 68 1.37 2.78 35.69
C ASN A 68 1.07 1.36 35.20
N LYS A 69 -0.10 1.17 34.57
CA LYS A 69 -0.52 -0.11 33.96
C LYS A 69 0.38 -0.51 32.82
N ARG A 70 0.53 -1.83 32.64
CA ARG A 70 1.27 -2.39 31.50
C ARG A 70 0.41 -2.44 30.25
N ILE A 71 0.78 -1.64 29.24
CA ILE A 71 0.12 -1.55 27.95
C ILE A 71 0.87 -2.42 26.95
N ILE A 72 0.21 -3.43 26.38
CA ILE A 72 0.76 -4.22 25.28
C ILE A 72 0.10 -3.78 23.97
N VAL A 73 0.89 -3.21 23.08
CA VAL A 73 0.46 -2.79 21.74
C VAL A 73 0.51 -4.01 20.80
N VAL A 74 -0.65 -4.43 20.29
CA VAL A 74 -0.76 -5.56 19.36
C VAL A 74 -0.95 -5.03 17.95
N GLY A 75 0.10 -5.13 17.11
CA GLY A 75 0.11 -4.65 15.74
C GLY A 75 -0.26 -5.71 14.69
N ASP A 76 -0.45 -5.26 13.42
CA ASP A 76 -0.52 -6.16 12.28
C ASP A 76 0.89 -6.47 11.73
N PHE A 77 0.98 -7.47 10.86
CA PHE A 77 2.23 -8.02 10.32
C PHE A 77 2.68 -7.39 8.98
N ASP A 78 2.33 -6.13 8.73
CA ASP A 78 2.76 -5.35 7.57
C ASP A 78 3.36 -3.99 7.98
N VAL A 79 3.60 -3.10 7.00
CA VAL A 79 4.23 -1.80 7.26
C VAL A 79 3.33 -0.90 8.10
N ASP A 80 2.02 -0.89 7.84
CA ASP A 80 1.11 -0.02 8.60
C ASP A 80 1.01 -0.48 10.05
N GLY A 81 0.87 -1.80 10.30
CA GLY A 81 0.94 -2.37 11.64
C GLY A 81 2.27 -2.10 12.35
N ALA A 82 3.40 -2.20 11.63
CA ALA A 82 4.72 -1.90 12.21
C ALA A 82 4.92 -0.42 12.54
N THR A 83 4.50 0.49 11.65
CA THR A 83 4.58 1.94 11.89
C THR A 83 3.63 2.38 12.99
N SER A 84 2.43 1.79 13.06
CA SER A 84 1.45 2.00 14.11
C SER A 84 1.97 1.55 15.49
N SER A 85 2.56 0.36 15.54
CA SER A 85 3.17 -0.17 16.77
C SER A 85 4.33 0.69 17.24
N ALA A 86 5.25 1.04 16.33
CA ALA A 86 6.39 1.88 16.64
C ALA A 86 5.96 3.28 17.14
N LEU A 87 5.00 3.91 16.46
CA LEU A 87 4.45 5.20 16.87
C LEU A 87 3.81 5.12 18.24
N SER A 88 2.98 4.09 18.50
CA SER A 88 2.29 3.91 19.78
C SER A 88 3.27 3.79 20.93
N VAL A 89 4.26 2.87 20.82
CA VAL A 89 5.27 2.64 21.86
C VAL A 89 6.05 3.91 22.12
N LEU A 90 6.55 4.56 21.09
CA LEU A 90 7.38 5.77 21.22
C LEU A 90 6.60 6.96 21.76
N ALA A 91 5.35 7.16 21.31
CA ALA A 91 4.52 8.26 21.77
C ALA A 91 4.07 8.05 23.23
N LEU A 92 3.62 6.84 23.60
CA LEU A 92 3.23 6.53 24.97
C LEU A 92 4.41 6.68 25.95
N ARG A 93 5.62 6.25 25.59
CA ARG A 93 6.84 6.48 26.40
C ARG A 93 7.10 7.97 26.60
N MET A 94 6.96 8.79 25.56
CA MET A 94 7.13 10.24 25.66
C MET A 94 6.04 10.94 26.45
N LEU A 95 4.84 10.37 26.51
CA LEU A 95 3.72 10.87 27.30
C LEU A 95 3.78 10.40 28.78
N GLY A 96 4.79 9.62 29.14
CA GLY A 96 5.05 9.21 30.53
C GLY A 96 4.70 7.77 30.88
N SER A 97 4.27 6.94 29.91
CA SER A 97 4.09 5.52 30.15
C SER A 97 5.44 4.84 30.38
N ARG A 98 5.63 4.22 31.54
CA ARG A 98 6.85 3.47 31.88
C ARG A 98 6.77 2.01 31.46
N ASN A 99 5.55 1.47 31.37
CA ASN A 99 5.28 0.05 31.13
C ASN A 99 4.53 -0.12 29.80
N VAL A 100 5.20 0.12 28.67
CA VAL A 100 4.66 -0.11 27.33
C VAL A 100 5.59 -0.97 26.51
N ASP A 101 5.01 -2.01 25.90
CA ASP A 101 5.70 -2.93 25.01
C ASP A 101 4.80 -3.28 23.81
N TYR A 102 5.28 -4.08 22.87
CA TYR A 102 4.52 -4.47 21.69
C TYR A 102 4.55 -5.98 21.45
N LEU A 103 3.57 -6.45 20.69
CA LEU A 103 3.45 -7.83 20.24
C LEU A 103 2.96 -7.84 18.79
N ILE A 104 3.67 -8.55 17.92
CA ILE A 104 3.23 -8.73 16.53
C ILE A 104 2.87 -10.20 16.33
N PRO A 105 1.61 -10.51 15.97
CA PRO A 105 1.18 -11.87 15.70
C PRO A 105 1.98 -12.52 14.56
N ASN A 106 2.29 -13.80 14.70
CA ASN A 106 2.88 -14.55 13.60
C ASN A 106 1.79 -14.98 12.62
N ARG A 107 1.82 -14.44 11.40
CA ARG A 107 0.84 -14.72 10.32
C ARG A 107 0.53 -16.21 10.10
N PHE A 108 1.49 -17.08 10.35
CA PHE A 108 1.37 -18.51 10.07
C PHE A 108 0.81 -19.32 11.24
N LYS A 109 1.09 -18.87 12.47
CA LYS A 109 0.75 -19.57 13.72
C LYS A 109 -0.47 -18.98 14.41
N ASP A 110 -0.53 -17.65 14.54
CA ASP A 110 -1.49 -16.96 15.40
C ASP A 110 -2.73 -16.47 14.63
N GLY A 111 -2.66 -16.44 13.30
CA GLY A 111 -3.72 -15.91 12.44
C GLY A 111 -3.65 -14.39 12.29
N TYR A 112 -4.81 -13.77 12.02
CA TYR A 112 -4.96 -12.33 11.83
C TYR A 112 -5.61 -11.68 13.06
N GLY A 113 -5.09 -10.52 13.46
CA GLY A 113 -5.66 -9.69 14.51
C GLY A 113 -5.49 -10.27 15.92
N LEU A 114 -6.37 -9.84 16.83
CA LEU A 114 -6.35 -10.27 18.23
C LEU A 114 -7.04 -11.64 18.38
N SER A 115 -6.29 -12.74 18.21
CA SER A 115 -6.76 -14.11 18.46
C SER A 115 -6.59 -14.49 19.94
N VAL A 116 -7.21 -15.61 20.36
CA VAL A 116 -7.02 -16.17 21.71
C VAL A 116 -5.55 -16.41 22.04
N GLN A 117 -4.79 -16.95 21.06
CA GLN A 117 -3.35 -17.20 21.21
C GLN A 117 -2.54 -15.92 21.45
N VAL A 118 -2.91 -14.83 20.77
CA VAL A 118 -2.28 -13.51 20.93
C VAL A 118 -2.59 -12.93 22.31
N VAL A 119 -3.82 -13.10 22.80
CA VAL A 119 -4.21 -12.69 24.16
C VAL A 119 -3.39 -13.46 25.20
N ASP A 120 -3.21 -14.78 25.03
CA ASP A 120 -2.36 -15.59 25.94
C ASP A 120 -0.90 -15.10 25.95
N GLN A 121 -0.38 -14.68 24.81
CA GLN A 121 0.97 -14.09 24.72
C GLN A 121 1.02 -12.74 25.44
N ALA A 122 0.00 -11.89 25.30
CA ALA A 122 -0.08 -10.61 26.00
C ALA A 122 -0.17 -10.81 27.54
N ILE A 123 -0.93 -11.81 28.01
CA ILE A 123 -0.99 -12.18 29.43
C ILE A 123 0.38 -12.59 29.96
N LYS A 124 1.12 -13.41 29.20
CA LYS A 124 2.50 -13.82 29.58
C LYS A 124 3.46 -12.65 29.67
N LEU A 125 3.22 -11.59 28.89
CA LEU A 125 3.96 -10.33 28.98
C LEU A 125 3.48 -9.44 30.13
N GLY A 126 2.47 -9.86 30.90
CA GLY A 126 1.93 -9.14 32.05
C GLY A 126 1.03 -7.97 31.66
N ALA A 127 0.29 -8.06 30.57
CA ALA A 127 -0.62 -7.01 30.12
C ALA A 127 -1.71 -6.72 31.16
N ASP A 128 -1.96 -5.44 31.46
CA ASP A 128 -3.17 -4.94 32.09
C ASP A 128 -4.15 -4.44 31.00
N ILE A 129 -3.59 -3.89 29.91
CA ILE A 129 -4.33 -3.35 28.78
C ILE A 129 -3.71 -3.87 27.48
N ILE A 130 -4.58 -4.35 26.58
CA ILE A 130 -4.23 -4.61 25.18
C ILE A 130 -4.72 -3.42 24.35
N MET A 131 -3.80 -2.79 23.62
CA MET A 131 -4.11 -1.80 22.61
C MET A 131 -3.84 -2.38 21.23
N THR A 132 -4.88 -2.71 20.45
CA THR A 132 -4.66 -3.14 19.07
C THR A 132 -4.41 -1.92 18.17
N VAL A 133 -3.55 -2.07 17.17
CA VAL A 133 -3.25 -1.04 16.18
C VAL A 133 -3.26 -1.66 14.78
N ASP A 134 -4.03 -1.06 13.87
CA ASP A 134 -4.22 -1.54 12.51
C ASP A 134 -4.90 -2.93 12.43
N ASN A 135 -5.59 -3.31 13.47
CA ASN A 135 -6.37 -4.54 13.57
C ASN A 135 -7.35 -4.48 14.75
N GLY A 136 -8.18 -5.51 14.87
CA GLY A 136 -8.99 -5.74 16.07
C GLY A 136 -10.49 -5.55 15.88
N ILE A 137 -10.94 -4.77 14.89
CA ILE A 137 -12.39 -4.46 14.70
C ILE A 137 -13.22 -5.71 14.44
N SER A 138 -12.62 -6.79 13.94
CA SER A 138 -13.28 -8.09 13.70
C SER A 138 -12.91 -9.17 14.72
N SER A 139 -12.14 -8.85 15.76
CA SER A 139 -11.55 -9.82 16.71
C SER A 139 -12.49 -10.15 17.88
N ILE A 140 -13.72 -10.59 17.59
CA ILE A 140 -14.76 -10.83 18.61
C ILE A 140 -14.34 -11.88 19.64
N ASP A 141 -13.81 -13.02 19.19
CA ASP A 141 -13.43 -14.14 20.07
C ASP A 141 -12.25 -13.80 20.96
N GLY A 142 -11.22 -13.16 20.40
CA GLY A 142 -10.05 -12.73 21.17
C GLY A 142 -10.42 -11.68 22.22
N VAL A 143 -11.25 -10.70 21.86
CA VAL A 143 -11.75 -9.71 22.80
C VAL A 143 -12.59 -10.35 23.91
N SER A 144 -13.50 -11.25 23.55
CA SER A 144 -14.31 -11.97 24.55
C SER A 144 -13.44 -12.76 25.52
N TYR A 145 -12.35 -13.35 25.03
CA TYR A 145 -11.40 -14.08 25.85
C TYR A 145 -10.57 -13.13 26.74
N ALA A 146 -10.10 -12.00 26.21
CA ALA A 146 -9.39 -10.98 26.98
C ALA A 146 -10.24 -10.44 28.15
N ASN A 147 -11.52 -10.13 27.88
CA ASN A 147 -12.47 -9.69 28.92
C ASN A 147 -12.65 -10.75 30.01
N LYS A 148 -12.77 -12.03 29.67
CA LYS A 148 -12.88 -13.13 30.64
C LYS A 148 -11.61 -13.26 31.52
N LYS A 149 -10.47 -12.83 31.00
CA LYS A 149 -9.20 -12.79 31.74
C LYS A 149 -8.98 -11.50 32.53
N GLY A 150 -9.95 -10.58 32.53
CA GLY A 150 -9.88 -9.32 33.27
C GLY A 150 -9.01 -8.25 32.61
N LEU A 151 -8.64 -8.41 31.33
CA LEU A 151 -7.87 -7.41 30.61
C LEU A 151 -8.78 -6.31 30.03
N GLN A 152 -8.31 -5.08 30.08
CA GLN A 152 -8.94 -3.99 29.34
C GLN A 152 -8.48 -4.03 27.88
N VAL A 153 -9.37 -3.70 26.94
CA VAL A 153 -9.06 -3.71 25.49
C VAL A 153 -9.42 -2.38 24.87
N LEU A 154 -8.43 -1.76 24.19
CA LEU A 154 -8.58 -0.61 23.32
C LEU A 154 -8.32 -1.05 21.89
N ILE A 155 -9.29 -0.88 21.00
CA ILE A 155 -9.11 -1.12 19.57
C ILE A 155 -8.83 0.22 18.87
N THR A 156 -7.73 0.28 18.12
CA THR A 156 -7.48 1.31 17.10
C THR A 156 -7.31 0.64 15.75
N ASP A 157 -8.22 0.95 14.83
CA ASP A 157 -8.30 0.26 13.56
C ASP A 157 -8.88 1.20 12.50
N HIS A 158 -8.74 0.85 11.24
CA HIS A 158 -9.34 1.57 10.10
C HIS A 158 -10.08 0.64 9.14
N HIS A 159 -10.00 -0.66 9.36
CA HIS A 159 -10.72 -1.65 8.56
C HIS A 159 -12.23 -1.52 8.72
N LEU A 160 -12.98 -1.99 7.71
CA LEU A 160 -14.44 -1.99 7.76
C LEU A 160 -14.93 -2.94 8.86
N PRO A 161 -15.87 -2.49 9.69
CA PRO A 161 -16.45 -3.34 10.72
C PRO A 161 -17.29 -4.47 10.10
N GLY A 162 -17.34 -5.61 10.77
CA GLY A 162 -18.29 -6.68 10.48
C GLY A 162 -19.72 -6.35 10.97
N HIS A 163 -20.62 -7.33 10.89
CA HIS A 163 -22.01 -7.17 11.35
C HIS A 163 -22.13 -6.91 12.86
N ARG A 164 -21.13 -7.30 13.64
CA ARG A 164 -21.08 -7.08 15.09
C ARG A 164 -19.74 -6.46 15.46
N LEU A 165 -19.76 -5.51 16.37
CA LEU A 165 -18.56 -4.94 16.96
C LEU A 165 -18.14 -5.74 18.19
N PRO A 166 -16.83 -5.89 18.46
CA PRO A 166 -16.34 -6.47 19.71
C PRO A 166 -16.76 -5.60 20.91
N ASN A 167 -17.06 -6.26 22.03
CA ASN A 167 -17.41 -5.57 23.28
C ASN A 167 -16.14 -5.19 24.05
N VAL A 168 -15.67 -3.96 23.87
CA VAL A 168 -14.42 -3.45 24.42
C VAL A 168 -14.60 -2.14 25.19
N ASP A 169 -13.58 -1.76 25.96
CA ASP A 169 -13.57 -0.51 26.72
C ASP A 169 -13.62 0.72 25.81
N ALA A 170 -12.89 0.70 24.68
CA ALA A 170 -12.97 1.74 23.66
C ALA A 170 -12.61 1.23 22.26
N ILE A 171 -13.24 1.82 21.23
CA ILE A 171 -12.91 1.63 19.82
C ILE A 171 -12.66 2.99 19.18
N VAL A 172 -11.52 3.16 18.52
CA VAL A 172 -11.21 4.29 17.65
C VAL A 172 -11.07 3.77 16.23
N ASN A 173 -12.13 3.94 15.44
CA ASN A 173 -12.13 3.53 14.05
C ASN A 173 -13.04 4.47 13.24
N PRO A 174 -12.53 5.16 12.20
CA PRO A 174 -13.32 6.10 11.41
C PRO A 174 -14.47 5.46 10.63
N ASN A 175 -14.44 4.14 10.44
CA ASN A 175 -15.39 3.40 9.63
C ASN A 175 -16.57 2.77 10.42
N ILE A 176 -16.65 2.97 11.74
CA ILE A 176 -17.81 2.51 12.54
C ILE A 176 -19.04 3.41 12.38
N CYS A 177 -18.88 4.64 11.89
CA CYS A 177 -19.98 5.56 11.61
C CYS A 177 -20.25 5.66 10.12
N SER A 178 -21.53 5.58 9.72
CA SER A 178 -21.94 5.58 8.31
C SER A 178 -21.81 6.95 7.62
N SER A 179 -21.87 8.06 8.37
CA SER A 179 -21.85 9.43 7.80
C SER A 179 -21.12 10.43 8.71
N GLY A 180 -20.67 11.54 8.12
CA GLY A 180 -20.15 12.70 8.84
C GLY A 180 -18.68 12.64 9.30
N VAL A 181 -17.92 11.60 8.95
CA VAL A 181 -16.50 11.48 9.32
C VAL A 181 -15.62 11.77 8.10
N PHE A 182 -14.83 12.83 8.16
CA PHE A 182 -13.87 13.21 7.10
C PHE A 182 -12.55 12.42 7.14
N LEU A 183 -12.36 11.54 8.15
CA LEU A 183 -11.13 10.79 8.39
C LEU A 183 -11.24 9.32 7.99
N LYS A 184 -12.23 8.94 7.16
CA LYS A 184 -12.48 7.53 6.75
C LYS A 184 -11.35 6.87 5.98
N THR A 185 -10.49 7.66 5.38
CA THR A 185 -9.37 7.18 4.56
C THR A 185 -8.06 7.07 5.33
N LEU A 186 -8.06 7.33 6.65
CA LEU A 186 -6.85 7.15 7.46
C LEU A 186 -6.39 5.69 7.41
N SER A 187 -5.07 5.50 7.37
CA SER A 187 -4.42 4.22 7.67
C SER A 187 -4.36 3.98 9.18
N GLY A 188 -4.02 2.77 9.62
CA GLY A 188 -3.88 2.43 11.03
C GLY A 188 -2.94 3.37 11.78
N VAL A 189 -1.77 3.69 11.19
CA VAL A 189 -0.82 4.64 11.80
C VAL A 189 -1.38 6.07 11.86
N GLY A 190 -2.24 6.45 10.90
CA GLY A 190 -2.96 7.72 10.92
C GLY A 190 -3.91 7.79 12.11
N VAL A 191 -4.69 6.73 12.35
CA VAL A 191 -5.62 6.64 13.51
C VAL A 191 -4.84 6.75 14.82
N VAL A 192 -3.74 6.00 14.96
CA VAL A 192 -2.87 6.07 16.15
C VAL A 192 -2.29 7.48 16.33
N PHE A 193 -1.83 8.13 15.26
CA PHE A 193 -1.27 9.47 15.34
C PHE A 193 -2.30 10.48 15.88
N TYR A 194 -3.53 10.42 15.39
CA TYR A 194 -4.62 11.27 15.88
C TYR A 194 -4.98 10.96 17.34
N LEU A 195 -4.97 9.69 17.74
CA LEU A 195 -5.19 9.30 19.13
C LEU A 195 -4.10 9.86 20.07
N MET A 196 -2.83 9.75 19.66
CA MET A 196 -1.72 10.28 20.46
C MET A 196 -1.77 11.82 20.55
N MET A 197 -2.15 12.52 19.47
CA MET A 197 -2.39 13.96 19.52
C MET A 197 -3.50 14.33 20.51
N ALA A 198 -4.63 13.60 20.46
CA ALA A 198 -5.75 13.82 21.36
C ALA A 198 -5.36 13.58 22.83
N LEU A 199 -4.60 12.51 23.09
CA LEU A 199 -4.08 12.18 24.42
C LEU A 199 -3.13 13.29 24.92
N CYS A 200 -2.23 13.79 24.10
CA CYS A 200 -1.33 14.88 24.45
C CYS A 200 -2.09 16.17 24.83
N VAL A 201 -3.13 16.53 24.06
CA VAL A 201 -4.00 17.68 24.38
C VAL A 201 -4.72 17.46 25.70
N TYR A 202 -5.32 16.28 25.91
CA TYR A 202 -6.02 15.96 27.15
C TYR A 202 -5.09 16.04 28.38
N MET A 203 -3.86 15.51 28.24
CA MET A 203 -2.84 15.59 29.29
C MET A 203 -2.42 17.03 29.60
N ARG A 204 -2.31 17.88 28.58
CA ARG A 204 -2.04 19.31 28.75
C ARG A 204 -3.17 19.98 29.52
N ASP A 205 -4.43 19.70 29.18
CA ASP A 205 -5.61 20.27 29.83
C ASP A 205 -5.75 19.78 31.29
N LYS A 206 -5.01 18.74 31.69
CA LYS A 206 -4.92 18.20 33.06
C LYS A 206 -3.62 18.60 33.79
N ASP A 207 -2.87 19.53 33.26
CA ASP A 207 -1.59 19.98 33.80
C ASP A 207 -0.56 18.84 34.01
N TRP A 208 -0.76 17.70 33.32
CA TRP A 208 0.03 16.48 33.49
C TRP A 208 1.54 16.73 33.35
N PHE A 209 1.96 17.48 32.35
CA PHE A 209 3.36 17.76 32.08
C PHE A 209 3.99 18.62 33.17
N ILE A 210 3.24 19.59 33.71
CA ILE A 210 3.68 20.46 34.80
C ILE A 210 3.79 19.63 36.09
N LEU A 211 2.73 18.89 36.44
CA LEU A 211 2.66 18.08 37.66
C LEU A 211 3.73 16.98 37.73
N ASN A 212 4.14 16.45 36.56
CA ASN A 212 5.17 15.41 36.50
C ASN A 212 6.56 15.95 36.10
N ASN A 213 6.75 17.26 36.06
CA ASN A 213 8.02 17.90 35.66
C ASN A 213 8.54 17.38 34.29
N MET A 214 7.62 17.27 33.32
CA MET A 214 7.91 16.76 31.98
C MET A 214 7.76 17.87 30.93
N LEU A 215 8.56 17.80 29.88
CA LEU A 215 8.36 18.64 28.71
C LEU A 215 7.27 18.04 27.82
N GLU A 216 6.34 18.90 27.37
CA GLU A 216 5.32 18.45 26.42
C GLU A 216 5.95 17.94 25.11
N PRO A 217 5.63 16.73 24.65
CA PRO A 217 6.27 16.13 23.49
C PRO A 217 5.74 16.72 22.18
N LYS A 218 6.65 16.95 21.23
CA LYS A 218 6.33 17.40 19.86
C LYS A 218 6.00 16.19 18.98
N LEU A 219 4.74 15.74 18.97
CA LEU A 219 4.31 14.53 18.26
C LEU A 219 4.45 14.63 16.73
N MET A 220 4.50 15.83 16.17
CA MET A 220 4.76 16.04 14.74
C MET A 220 6.08 15.42 14.25
N LYS A 221 7.00 15.06 15.16
CA LYS A 221 8.20 14.32 14.79
C LYS A 221 7.93 12.92 14.22
N PHE A 222 6.76 12.33 14.49
CA PHE A 222 6.34 11.03 14.01
C PHE A 222 5.70 11.04 12.62
N LEU A 223 5.58 12.20 11.96
CA LEU A 223 5.03 12.28 10.61
C LEU A 223 5.83 11.50 9.57
N ASP A 224 7.09 11.17 9.84
CA ASP A 224 7.88 10.25 9.02
C ASP A 224 7.31 8.83 9.03
N LEU A 225 6.90 8.30 10.21
CA LEU A 225 6.21 7.02 10.32
C LEU A 225 4.81 7.06 9.70
N VAL A 226 4.06 8.14 9.99
CA VAL A 226 2.70 8.31 9.47
C VAL A 226 2.70 8.33 7.94
N ALA A 227 3.62 9.08 7.32
CA ALA A 227 3.74 9.09 5.86
C ALA A 227 4.10 7.71 5.30
N PHE A 228 4.97 6.98 5.98
CA PHE A 228 5.42 5.67 5.54
C PHE A 228 4.28 4.64 5.60
N GLY A 229 3.58 4.50 6.73
CA GLY A 229 2.46 3.57 6.85
C GLY A 229 1.31 3.93 5.90
N THR A 230 0.90 5.20 5.84
CA THR A 230 -0.17 5.68 4.95
C THR A 230 0.05 5.30 3.48
N ILE A 231 1.27 5.46 2.96
CA ILE A 231 1.58 5.09 1.57
C ILE A 231 1.68 3.57 1.40
N ALA A 232 2.23 2.87 2.38
CA ALA A 232 2.42 1.42 2.30
C ALA A 232 1.11 0.65 2.36
N ASP A 233 0.12 1.16 3.09
CA ASP A 233 -1.22 0.59 3.21
C ASP A 233 -2.12 0.87 1.99
N VAL A 234 -1.68 1.78 1.10
CA VAL A 234 -2.39 2.11 -0.15
C VAL A 234 -3.78 2.72 0.08
N VAL A 235 -3.97 3.45 1.18
CA VAL A 235 -5.21 4.20 1.42
C VAL A 235 -5.34 5.41 0.48
N PRO A 236 -6.57 5.86 0.16
CA PRO A 236 -6.78 7.02 -0.69
C PRO A 236 -6.10 8.27 -0.14
N LEU A 237 -5.36 8.97 -1.00
CA LEU A 237 -4.71 10.24 -0.68
C LEU A 237 -5.69 11.41 -0.82
N ASP A 238 -6.67 11.47 0.08
CA ASP A 238 -7.52 12.64 0.24
C ASP A 238 -6.71 13.86 0.72
N LYS A 239 -7.37 14.98 0.98
CA LYS A 239 -6.70 16.21 1.45
C LYS A 239 -5.89 15.94 2.73
N ASN A 240 -6.50 15.25 3.70
CA ASN A 240 -5.88 15.01 5.01
C ASN A 240 -4.64 14.10 4.90
N ASN A 241 -4.76 12.98 4.20
CA ASN A 241 -3.64 12.06 3.98
C ASN A 241 -2.52 12.71 3.15
N ARG A 242 -2.86 13.55 2.15
CA ARG A 242 -1.83 14.31 1.42
C ARG A 242 -1.03 15.25 2.32
N ILE A 243 -1.68 15.93 3.28
CA ILE A 243 -0.98 16.77 4.26
C ILE A 243 -0.03 15.94 5.11
N LEU A 244 -0.51 14.82 5.68
CA LEU A 244 0.30 13.91 6.52
C LEU A 244 1.52 13.40 5.77
N VAL A 245 1.31 12.89 4.55
CA VAL A 245 2.39 12.34 3.71
C VAL A 245 3.36 13.43 3.26
N TYR A 246 2.86 14.59 2.84
CA TYR A 246 3.70 15.71 2.43
C TYR A 246 4.63 16.16 3.57
N GLN A 247 4.08 16.36 4.75
CA GLN A 247 4.84 16.80 5.92
C GLN A 247 5.87 15.75 6.37
N GLY A 248 5.51 14.46 6.30
CA GLY A 248 6.46 13.37 6.59
C GLY A 248 7.62 13.34 5.59
N LEU A 249 7.33 13.43 4.29
CA LEU A 249 8.35 13.51 3.23
C LEU A 249 9.28 14.73 3.41
N GLN A 250 8.73 15.91 3.73
CA GLN A 250 9.54 17.11 3.97
C GLN A 250 10.49 16.94 5.16
N ARG A 251 10.03 16.29 6.24
CA ARG A 251 10.89 15.99 7.40
C ARG A 251 12.03 15.06 7.02
N ILE A 252 11.72 13.97 6.29
CA ILE A 252 12.74 13.00 5.85
C ILE A 252 13.76 13.69 4.94
N ARG A 253 13.30 14.45 3.95
CA ARG A 253 14.18 15.20 3.02
C ARG A 253 15.10 16.17 3.77
N ALA A 254 14.59 16.82 4.82
CA ALA A 254 15.36 17.72 5.68
C ALA A 254 16.31 16.99 6.66
N GLY A 255 16.34 15.65 6.67
CA GLY A 255 17.17 14.87 7.59
C GLY A 255 16.60 14.74 9.00
N LYS A 256 15.36 15.16 9.22
CA LYS A 256 14.67 15.07 10.51
C LYS A 256 13.83 13.78 10.56
N THR A 257 14.48 12.65 10.37
CA THR A 257 13.86 11.32 10.41
C THR A 257 14.58 10.41 11.38
N ARG A 258 13.91 9.34 11.78
CA ARG A 258 14.50 8.35 12.71
C ARG A 258 15.55 7.47 12.05
N PRO A 259 16.47 6.90 12.86
CA PRO A 259 17.56 6.05 12.35
C PRO A 259 17.07 4.90 11.47
N GLY A 260 15.95 4.25 11.83
CA GLY A 260 15.41 3.12 11.08
C GLY A 260 15.02 3.48 9.64
N ILE A 261 14.32 4.59 9.43
CA ILE A 261 13.95 5.06 8.08
C ILE A 261 15.21 5.50 7.30
N GLN A 262 16.16 6.17 7.96
CA GLN A 262 17.43 6.53 7.34
C GLN A 262 18.18 5.28 6.87
N ALA A 263 18.30 4.26 7.69
CA ALA A 263 18.96 3.01 7.34
C ALA A 263 18.27 2.27 6.18
N LEU A 264 16.92 2.30 6.09
CA LEU A 264 16.18 1.76 4.95
C LEU A 264 16.49 2.51 3.66
N ILE A 265 16.57 3.84 3.69
CA ILE A 265 16.93 4.68 2.54
C ILE A 265 18.34 4.32 2.05
N GLU A 266 19.29 4.16 2.98
CA GLU A 266 20.68 3.78 2.67
C GLU A 266 20.76 2.41 1.99
N VAL A 267 20.12 1.35 2.55
CA VAL A 267 20.15 0.00 1.95
C VAL A 267 19.32 -0.11 0.67
N ALA A 268 18.42 0.84 0.43
CA ALA A 268 17.67 0.95 -0.81
C ALA A 268 18.44 1.71 -1.92
N ASN A 269 19.61 2.29 -1.60
CA ASN A 269 20.38 3.17 -2.46
C ASN A 269 19.56 4.37 -2.99
N LEU A 270 18.71 4.96 -2.14
CA LEU A 270 17.89 6.11 -2.49
C LEU A 270 18.55 7.41 -2.01
N ASN A 271 18.32 8.48 -2.78
CA ASN A 271 18.71 9.81 -2.34
C ASN A 271 17.61 10.42 -1.46
N ARG A 272 17.90 10.59 -0.17
CA ARG A 272 16.97 11.15 0.81
C ARG A 272 16.34 12.47 0.36
N LYS A 273 17.13 13.38 -0.26
CA LYS A 273 16.66 14.71 -0.69
C LYS A 273 15.60 14.63 -1.79
N ASN A 274 15.62 13.58 -2.59
CA ASN A 274 14.73 13.37 -3.74
C ASN A 274 13.64 12.31 -3.47
N LEU A 275 13.50 11.85 -2.21
CA LEU A 275 12.53 10.81 -1.84
C LEU A 275 11.10 11.26 -2.17
N VAL A 276 10.31 10.39 -2.78
CA VAL A 276 8.91 10.60 -3.13
C VAL A 276 8.01 9.52 -2.51
N ALA A 277 6.71 9.74 -2.55
CA ALA A 277 5.75 8.81 -1.94
C ALA A 277 5.87 7.38 -2.50
N SER A 278 6.06 7.22 -3.80
CA SER A 278 6.24 5.92 -4.43
C SER A 278 7.45 5.12 -3.90
N ASP A 279 8.50 5.79 -3.39
CA ASP A 279 9.64 5.09 -2.79
C ASP A 279 9.24 4.33 -1.52
N PHE A 280 8.28 4.83 -0.74
CA PHE A 280 7.74 4.12 0.41
C PHE A 280 7.08 2.80 0.00
N GLY A 281 6.19 2.85 -1.01
CA GLY A 281 5.45 1.67 -1.46
C GLY A 281 6.29 0.65 -2.23
N PHE A 282 7.24 1.10 -3.06
CA PHE A 282 7.97 0.23 -3.98
C PHE A 282 9.41 -0.10 -3.56
N ALA A 283 10.03 0.73 -2.72
CA ALA A 283 11.39 0.49 -2.26
C ALA A 283 11.47 0.16 -0.77
N LEU A 284 10.99 1.03 0.12
CA LEU A 284 11.17 0.85 1.57
C LEU A 284 10.21 -0.20 2.15
N GLY A 285 8.91 -0.09 1.88
CA GLY A 285 7.87 -0.97 2.41
C GLY A 285 8.09 -2.46 2.10
N PRO A 286 8.46 -2.86 0.88
CA PRO A 286 8.74 -4.26 0.58
C PRO A 286 9.85 -4.90 1.43
N ARG A 287 10.79 -4.12 1.99
CA ARG A 287 11.84 -4.61 2.88
C ARG A 287 11.28 -4.97 4.25
N ILE A 288 10.46 -4.10 4.83
CA ILE A 288 9.76 -4.38 6.09
C ILE A 288 8.76 -5.53 5.89
N ASN A 289 7.91 -5.46 4.87
CA ASN A 289 6.93 -6.50 4.57
C ASN A 289 7.53 -7.89 4.33
N ALA A 290 8.82 -7.98 3.94
CA ALA A 290 9.49 -9.26 3.77
C ALA A 290 9.65 -10.02 5.10
N ALA A 291 9.81 -9.32 6.22
CA ALA A 291 9.85 -9.93 7.56
C ALA A 291 8.53 -10.66 7.87
N GLY A 292 7.38 -9.99 7.79
CA GLY A 292 6.07 -10.61 8.04
C GLY A 292 5.65 -11.70 7.04
N ARG A 293 6.39 -11.86 5.93
CA ARG A 293 6.14 -12.91 4.93
C ARG A 293 7.05 -14.12 5.06
N LEU A 294 8.26 -13.96 5.55
CA LEU A 294 9.30 -15.00 5.56
C LEU A 294 9.85 -15.29 6.96
N HIS A 295 9.66 -14.39 7.92
CA HIS A 295 10.25 -14.45 9.23
C HIS A 295 9.30 -13.88 10.30
N ASP A 296 9.77 -12.92 11.11
CA ASP A 296 9.07 -12.24 12.19
C ASP A 296 9.01 -10.74 11.93
N MET A 297 7.82 -10.17 11.99
CA MET A 297 7.61 -8.75 11.76
C MET A 297 8.14 -7.86 12.88
N SER A 298 8.42 -8.41 14.05
CA SER A 298 9.06 -7.67 15.16
C SER A 298 10.35 -6.98 14.72
N PHE A 299 11.11 -7.56 13.78
CA PHE A 299 12.28 -6.90 13.17
C PHE A 299 11.94 -5.55 12.51
N GLY A 300 10.76 -5.46 11.91
CA GLY A 300 10.28 -4.20 11.33
C GLY A 300 10.01 -3.15 12.39
N VAL A 301 9.37 -3.53 13.50
CA VAL A 301 9.09 -2.64 14.62
C VAL A 301 10.40 -2.24 15.32
N GLU A 302 11.28 -3.19 15.61
CA GLU A 302 12.59 -2.92 16.23
C GLU A 302 13.41 -1.91 15.43
N LEU A 303 13.44 -2.05 14.11
CA LEU A 303 14.06 -1.06 13.23
C LEU A 303 13.49 0.33 13.45
N LEU A 304 12.15 0.44 13.51
CA LEU A 304 11.45 1.71 13.56
C LEU A 304 11.47 2.36 14.94
N ILE A 305 11.63 1.61 16.04
CA ILE A 305 11.78 2.17 17.39
C ILE A 305 13.24 2.48 17.75
N SER A 306 14.21 1.92 17.04
CA SER A 306 15.63 2.09 17.34
C SER A 306 16.07 3.56 17.31
N ASP A 307 16.77 4.00 18.34
CA ASP A 307 17.39 5.32 18.45
C ASP A 307 18.85 5.31 17.99
N ASP A 308 19.47 4.11 17.88
CA ASP A 308 20.84 3.94 17.44
C ASP A 308 20.94 3.62 15.95
N ILE A 309 21.72 4.41 15.21
CA ILE A 309 21.90 4.25 13.76
C ILE A 309 22.67 2.97 13.39
N HIS A 310 23.56 2.48 14.25
CA HIS A 310 24.34 1.27 13.97
C HIS A 310 23.45 0.02 14.05
N THR A 311 22.64 -0.06 15.11
CA THR A 311 21.60 -1.08 15.28
C THR A 311 20.60 -1.04 14.13
N ALA A 312 20.11 0.15 13.77
CA ALA A 312 19.17 0.35 12.67
C ALA A 312 19.76 -0.12 11.32
N ARG A 313 21.03 0.17 11.04
CA ARG A 313 21.73 -0.29 9.82
C ARG A 313 21.88 -1.82 9.80
N TYR A 314 22.16 -2.42 10.93
CA TYR A 314 22.25 -3.89 11.05
C TYR A 314 20.90 -4.52 10.70
N ILE A 315 19.82 -4.09 11.35
CA ILE A 315 18.46 -4.62 11.09
C ILE A 315 18.03 -4.34 9.65
N ALA A 316 18.27 -3.14 9.10
CA ALA A 316 17.93 -2.80 7.73
C ALA A 316 18.64 -3.70 6.70
N LYS A 317 19.91 -4.10 6.93
CA LYS A 317 20.62 -5.08 6.10
C LYS A 317 19.94 -6.45 6.13
N GLN A 318 19.49 -6.92 7.31
CA GLN A 318 18.75 -8.18 7.46
C GLN A 318 17.44 -8.15 6.67
N LEU A 319 16.65 -7.09 6.83
CA LEU A 319 15.40 -6.89 6.10
C LEU A 319 15.62 -6.83 4.58
N ASN A 320 16.72 -6.20 4.14
CA ASN A 320 17.07 -6.18 2.73
C ASN A 320 17.43 -7.59 2.21
N ALA A 321 18.15 -8.41 2.99
CA ALA A 321 18.45 -9.80 2.63
C ALA A 321 17.15 -10.64 2.53
N LEU A 322 16.24 -10.51 3.50
CA LEU A 322 14.93 -11.16 3.46
C LEU A 322 14.13 -10.74 2.21
N ASN A 323 14.14 -9.45 1.86
CA ASN A 323 13.46 -8.96 0.66
C ASN A 323 14.08 -9.52 -0.63
N GLN A 324 15.41 -9.69 -0.71
CA GLN A 324 16.05 -10.34 -1.85
C GLN A 324 15.64 -11.82 -1.97
N THR A 325 15.58 -12.53 -0.84
CA THR A 325 15.07 -13.92 -0.79
C THR A 325 13.62 -14.00 -1.25
N ARG A 326 12.77 -13.11 -0.74
CA ARG A 326 11.36 -13.00 -1.16
C ARG A 326 11.24 -12.79 -2.68
N LYS A 327 12.05 -11.87 -3.26
CA LYS A 327 12.05 -11.61 -4.71
C LYS A 327 12.44 -12.84 -5.53
N LYS A 328 13.42 -13.63 -5.06
CA LYS A 328 13.82 -14.88 -5.75
C LYS A 328 12.70 -15.91 -5.71
N ILE A 329 12.05 -16.10 -4.56
CA ILE A 329 10.91 -17.04 -4.43
C ILE A 329 9.76 -16.57 -5.34
N GLU A 330 9.39 -15.28 -5.30
CA GLU A 330 8.34 -14.70 -6.15
C GLU A 330 8.63 -14.92 -7.64
N GLU A 331 9.88 -14.68 -8.09
CA GLU A 331 10.27 -14.85 -9.49
C GLU A 331 10.13 -16.31 -9.96
N ASN A 332 10.53 -17.28 -9.13
CA ASN A 332 10.38 -18.70 -9.46
C ASN A 332 8.92 -19.10 -9.56
N MET A 333 8.12 -18.78 -8.52
CA MET A 333 6.68 -19.05 -8.52
C MET A 333 5.98 -18.39 -9.72
N ARG A 334 6.38 -17.16 -10.07
CA ARG A 334 5.83 -16.44 -11.23
C ARG A 334 6.14 -17.13 -12.56
N LYS A 335 7.36 -17.64 -12.74
CA LYS A 335 7.74 -18.39 -13.95
C LYS A 335 6.90 -19.66 -14.10
N GLU A 336 6.73 -20.42 -13.02
CA GLU A 336 5.91 -21.63 -13.00
C GLU A 336 4.44 -21.33 -13.31
N ALA A 337 3.88 -20.28 -12.67
CA ALA A 337 2.50 -19.85 -12.91
C ALA A 337 2.27 -19.40 -14.37
N ILE A 338 3.20 -18.66 -14.95
CA ILE A 338 3.12 -18.25 -16.36
C ILE A 338 3.21 -19.46 -17.29
N ALA A 339 4.12 -20.41 -17.03
CA ALA A 339 4.24 -21.62 -17.82
C ALA A 339 2.95 -22.46 -17.80
N PHE A 340 2.29 -22.55 -16.62
CA PHE A 340 0.99 -23.21 -16.49
C PHE A 340 -0.09 -22.50 -17.34
N CYS A 341 -0.21 -21.17 -17.23
CA CYS A 341 -1.16 -20.40 -18.02
C CYS A 341 -0.93 -20.52 -19.54
N ASN A 342 0.33 -20.50 -19.98
CA ASN A 342 0.67 -20.68 -21.39
C ASN A 342 0.26 -22.05 -21.93
N LYS A 343 0.38 -23.14 -21.12
CA LYS A 343 -0.10 -24.47 -21.49
C LYS A 343 -1.62 -24.47 -21.72
N ILE A 344 -2.38 -23.77 -20.86
CA ILE A 344 -3.84 -23.65 -21.04
C ILE A 344 -4.16 -22.90 -22.35
N GLN A 345 -3.45 -21.80 -22.65
CA GLN A 345 -3.67 -21.00 -23.86
C GLN A 345 -3.33 -21.77 -25.15
N LEU A 346 -2.32 -22.65 -25.11
CA LEU A 346 -1.92 -23.46 -26.27
C LEU A 346 -2.89 -24.61 -26.55
N ASN A 347 -3.69 -25.00 -25.59
CA ASN A 347 -4.70 -26.04 -25.79
C ASN A 347 -5.89 -25.44 -26.56
N LYS A 348 -5.89 -25.63 -27.89
CA LYS A 348 -6.93 -25.11 -28.82
C LYS A 348 -8.35 -25.53 -28.51
N ASN A 349 -8.53 -26.59 -27.72
CA ASN A 349 -9.84 -27.14 -27.34
C ASN A 349 -10.43 -26.50 -26.05
N SER A 350 -9.69 -25.64 -25.36
CA SER A 350 -10.16 -24.99 -24.13
C SER A 350 -10.08 -23.47 -24.23
N GLN A 351 -11.19 -22.82 -23.93
CA GLN A 351 -11.21 -21.37 -23.78
C GLN A 351 -10.44 -20.97 -22.50
N PHE A 352 -9.58 -19.94 -22.57
CA PHE A 352 -8.86 -19.46 -21.39
C PHE A 352 -9.85 -18.99 -20.31
N PRO A 353 -9.72 -19.45 -19.05
CA PRO A 353 -10.71 -19.20 -18.00
C PRO A 353 -10.88 -17.72 -17.69
N PHE A 354 -12.08 -17.28 -17.35
CA PHE A 354 -12.40 -15.93 -16.88
C PHE A 354 -11.92 -15.71 -15.45
N GLY A 355 -12.07 -16.71 -14.58
CA GLY A 355 -11.53 -16.76 -13.23
C GLY A 355 -10.32 -17.68 -13.18
N LEU A 356 -9.15 -17.17 -12.81
CA LEU A 356 -7.92 -17.94 -12.82
C LEU A 356 -7.63 -18.54 -11.44
N VAL A 357 -7.56 -19.87 -11.37
CA VAL A 357 -7.16 -20.60 -10.16
C VAL A 357 -5.81 -21.27 -10.41
N LEU A 358 -4.85 -21.01 -9.50
CA LEU A 358 -3.48 -21.48 -9.62
C LEU A 358 -3.04 -22.18 -8.34
N TYR A 359 -2.42 -23.33 -8.50
CA TYR A 359 -1.83 -24.10 -7.40
C TYR A 359 -0.61 -24.87 -7.90
N GLN A 360 0.42 -24.87 -7.10
CA GLN A 360 1.56 -25.76 -7.25
C GLN A 360 2.05 -26.15 -5.86
N ARG A 361 2.28 -27.43 -5.66
CA ARG A 361 2.82 -27.95 -4.41
C ARG A 361 4.19 -27.32 -4.13
N GLY A 362 4.38 -26.82 -2.89
CA GLY A 362 5.61 -26.16 -2.48
C GLY A 362 5.62 -24.63 -2.68
N TRP A 363 4.57 -24.03 -3.23
CA TRP A 363 4.46 -22.58 -3.25
C TRP A 363 4.36 -22.00 -1.84
N HIS A 364 5.12 -20.93 -1.60
CA HIS A 364 5.24 -20.34 -0.27
C HIS A 364 4.01 -19.51 0.10
N GLN A 365 3.37 -19.84 1.22
CA GLN A 365 2.13 -19.20 1.70
C GLN A 365 2.25 -17.68 1.83
N GLY A 366 3.38 -17.13 2.29
CA GLY A 366 3.62 -15.70 2.43
C GLY A 366 3.73 -14.95 1.09
N ILE A 367 3.85 -15.66 -0.05
CA ILE A 367 4.11 -15.10 -1.38
C ILE A 367 2.90 -15.22 -2.31
N ILE A 368 1.95 -16.14 -2.06
CA ILE A 368 0.80 -16.37 -2.96
C ILE A 368 -0.01 -15.10 -3.23
N GLY A 369 -0.15 -14.20 -2.24
CA GLY A 369 -0.87 -12.93 -2.44
C GLY A 369 -0.17 -11.98 -3.42
N ILE A 370 1.18 -11.96 -3.42
CA ILE A 370 1.97 -11.19 -4.39
C ILE A 370 1.84 -11.83 -5.76
N LEU A 371 1.95 -13.16 -5.84
CA LEU A 371 1.79 -13.90 -7.10
C LEU A 371 0.41 -13.65 -7.70
N ALA A 372 -0.67 -13.72 -6.88
CA ALA A 372 -2.03 -13.43 -7.33
C ALA A 372 -2.15 -12.02 -7.95
N SER A 373 -1.53 -11.00 -7.33
CA SER A 373 -1.49 -9.65 -7.88
C SER A 373 -0.76 -9.60 -9.23
N ARG A 374 0.41 -10.24 -9.36
CA ARG A 374 1.16 -10.29 -10.62
C ARG A 374 0.42 -11.00 -11.74
N MET A 375 -0.26 -12.09 -11.41
CA MET A 375 -1.07 -12.82 -12.39
C MET A 375 -2.31 -12.03 -12.81
N LYS A 376 -2.97 -11.36 -11.85
CA LYS A 376 -4.08 -10.43 -12.13
C LYS A 376 -3.64 -9.28 -13.06
N GLU A 377 -2.50 -8.66 -12.80
CA GLU A 377 -1.95 -7.59 -13.65
C GLU A 377 -1.64 -8.10 -15.07
N LYS A 378 -1.01 -9.29 -15.19
CA LYS A 378 -0.63 -9.84 -16.48
C LYS A 378 -1.83 -10.28 -17.33
N PHE A 379 -2.80 -10.98 -16.74
CA PHE A 379 -3.91 -11.59 -17.46
C PHE A 379 -5.21 -10.78 -17.40
N HIS A 380 -5.23 -9.73 -16.58
CA HIS A 380 -6.39 -8.85 -16.33
C HIS A 380 -7.67 -9.63 -15.99
N ARG A 381 -7.57 -10.52 -15.01
CA ARG A 381 -8.64 -11.43 -14.56
C ARG A 381 -8.65 -11.54 -13.04
N PRO A 382 -9.80 -11.86 -12.41
CA PRO A 382 -9.82 -12.31 -11.02
C PRO A 382 -8.97 -13.56 -10.85
N VAL A 383 -8.10 -13.58 -9.83
CA VAL A 383 -7.12 -14.65 -9.61
C VAL A 383 -7.19 -15.17 -8.18
N VAL A 384 -7.17 -16.47 -8.03
CA VAL A 384 -6.94 -17.17 -6.77
C VAL A 384 -5.65 -17.98 -6.88
N VAL A 385 -4.74 -17.79 -5.95
CA VAL A 385 -3.50 -18.59 -5.85
C VAL A 385 -3.49 -19.34 -4.55
N PHE A 386 -3.31 -20.65 -4.63
CA PHE A 386 -3.27 -21.53 -3.46
C PHE A 386 -1.86 -21.97 -3.10
N SER A 387 -1.66 -22.22 -1.81
CA SER A 387 -0.52 -22.98 -1.24
C SER A 387 -1.03 -24.02 -0.27
N ASN A 388 -0.29 -25.14 -0.15
CA ASN A 388 -0.55 -26.10 0.90
C ASN A 388 0.07 -25.63 2.23
N ASN A 389 -0.74 -25.62 3.28
CA ASN A 389 -0.27 -25.27 4.63
C ASN A 389 -0.04 -26.53 5.49
N THR A 390 -1.03 -27.41 5.46
CA THR A 390 -1.02 -28.72 6.12
C THR A 390 -1.48 -29.78 5.14
N LYS A 391 -1.18 -31.05 5.40
CA LYS A 391 -1.58 -32.15 4.50
C LYS A 391 -3.09 -32.10 4.20
N GLY A 392 -3.44 -31.93 2.94
CA GLY A 392 -4.82 -31.92 2.46
C GLY A 392 -5.60 -30.60 2.62
N ILE A 393 -5.00 -29.53 3.16
CA ILE A 393 -5.63 -28.21 3.30
C ILE A 393 -4.88 -27.16 2.49
N LEU A 394 -5.59 -26.40 1.68
CA LEU A 394 -5.09 -25.31 0.87
C LEU A 394 -5.55 -23.95 1.41
N LYS A 395 -4.61 -23.02 1.53
CA LYS A 395 -4.89 -21.60 1.77
C LYS A 395 -4.75 -20.82 0.48
N GLY A 396 -5.82 -20.10 0.10
CA GLY A 396 -5.91 -19.30 -1.11
C GLY A 396 -5.80 -17.81 -0.84
N SER A 397 -5.15 -17.09 -1.73
CA SER A 397 -5.13 -15.62 -1.76
C SER A 397 -5.75 -15.14 -3.06
N CYS A 398 -6.75 -14.26 -2.93
CA CYS A 398 -7.57 -13.73 -4.02
C CYS A 398 -7.18 -12.30 -4.36
N ARG A 399 -7.18 -11.97 -5.66
CA ARG A 399 -7.01 -10.60 -6.15
C ARG A 399 -7.98 -10.32 -7.29
N SER A 400 -8.69 -9.18 -7.18
CA SER A 400 -9.73 -8.77 -8.09
C SER A 400 -9.27 -7.75 -9.12
N ILE A 401 -10.11 -7.56 -10.13
CA ILE A 401 -10.06 -6.48 -11.12
C ILE A 401 -11.20 -5.49 -10.83
N PRO A 402 -11.10 -4.23 -11.32
CA PRO A 402 -12.20 -3.27 -11.19
C PRO A 402 -13.52 -3.83 -11.75
N GLY A 403 -14.61 -3.62 -11.01
CA GLY A 403 -15.95 -4.10 -11.39
C GLY A 403 -16.28 -5.53 -10.94
N PHE A 404 -15.37 -6.24 -10.25
CA PHE A 404 -15.62 -7.58 -9.71
C PHE A 404 -15.44 -7.60 -8.19
N HIS A 405 -16.49 -7.94 -7.44
CA HIS A 405 -16.49 -7.95 -5.98
C HIS A 405 -16.19 -9.34 -5.43
N PHE A 406 -14.92 -9.59 -5.04
CA PHE A 406 -14.46 -10.94 -4.68
C PHE A 406 -15.24 -11.56 -3.52
N PHE A 407 -15.44 -10.81 -2.42
CA PHE A 407 -16.16 -11.33 -1.25
C PHE A 407 -17.57 -11.81 -1.60
N ASN A 408 -18.34 -11.01 -2.34
CA ASN A 408 -19.71 -11.38 -2.72
C ASN A 408 -19.76 -12.67 -3.56
N VAL A 409 -18.77 -12.84 -4.44
CA VAL A 409 -18.68 -14.04 -5.28
C VAL A 409 -18.33 -15.27 -4.43
N LEU A 410 -17.41 -15.16 -3.47
CA LEU A 410 -17.10 -16.25 -2.55
C LEU A 410 -18.29 -16.61 -1.65
N ASP A 411 -19.01 -15.62 -1.15
CA ASP A 411 -20.23 -15.81 -0.36
C ASP A 411 -21.31 -16.56 -1.15
N ASN A 412 -21.52 -16.15 -2.39
CA ASN A 412 -22.47 -16.79 -3.30
C ASN A 412 -22.05 -18.24 -3.64
N ILE A 413 -20.76 -18.48 -3.91
CA ILE A 413 -20.24 -19.84 -4.15
C ILE A 413 -20.47 -20.71 -2.91
N ASN A 414 -20.16 -20.22 -1.72
CA ASN A 414 -20.28 -20.96 -0.47
C ASN A 414 -21.74 -21.28 -0.14
N SER A 415 -22.66 -20.35 -0.34
CA SER A 415 -24.09 -20.54 -0.10
C SER A 415 -24.71 -21.56 -1.07
N GLN A 416 -24.28 -21.60 -2.34
CA GLN A 416 -24.74 -22.54 -3.34
C GLN A 416 -24.06 -23.92 -3.25
N ASN A 417 -22.88 -24.01 -2.62
CA ASN A 417 -22.10 -25.25 -2.50
C ASN A 417 -21.61 -25.43 -1.05
N PRO A 418 -22.52 -25.74 -0.10
CA PRO A 418 -22.16 -25.94 1.30
C PRO A 418 -21.05 -26.99 1.47
N GLY A 419 -20.01 -26.64 2.25
CA GLY A 419 -18.88 -27.53 2.54
C GLY A 419 -17.74 -27.49 1.49
N LEU A 420 -17.89 -26.77 0.38
CA LEU A 420 -16.82 -26.59 -0.62
C LEU A 420 -15.69 -25.72 -0.06
N ILE A 421 -16.03 -24.62 0.62
CA ILE A 421 -15.09 -23.70 1.24
C ILE A 421 -15.17 -23.89 2.76
N ILE A 422 -14.02 -24.10 3.41
CA ILE A 422 -13.94 -24.24 4.87
C ILE A 422 -14.10 -22.88 5.55
N MET A 423 -13.41 -21.86 5.02
CA MET A 423 -13.40 -20.51 5.55
C MET A 423 -13.04 -19.52 4.44
N TYR A 424 -13.65 -18.36 4.45
CA TYR A 424 -13.31 -17.25 3.55
C TYR A 424 -13.52 -15.91 4.26
N GLY A 425 -12.86 -14.87 3.75
CA GLY A 425 -12.99 -13.49 4.25
C GLY A 425 -12.21 -12.52 3.39
N GLY A 426 -12.50 -11.24 3.54
CA GLY A 426 -11.84 -10.17 2.80
C GLY A 426 -12.81 -9.12 2.28
N HIS A 427 -12.38 -8.41 1.24
CA HIS A 427 -13.08 -7.27 0.65
C HIS A 427 -13.29 -7.44 -0.86
N SER A 428 -13.76 -6.39 -1.53
CA SER A 428 -14.00 -6.41 -2.98
C SER A 428 -12.77 -6.76 -3.81
N MET A 429 -11.61 -6.16 -3.49
CA MET A 429 -10.39 -6.26 -4.30
C MET A 429 -9.42 -7.36 -3.86
N ALA A 430 -9.53 -7.82 -2.62
CA ALA A 430 -8.67 -8.86 -2.05
C ALA A 430 -9.41 -9.68 -1.01
N ALA A 431 -9.25 -11.01 -1.09
CA ALA A 431 -9.85 -11.94 -0.14
C ALA A 431 -8.89 -13.11 0.13
N GLY A 432 -9.20 -13.89 1.15
CA GLY A 432 -8.58 -15.15 1.45
C GLY A 432 -9.62 -16.26 1.58
N LEU A 433 -9.23 -17.50 1.29
CA LEU A 433 -10.08 -18.66 1.55
C LEU A 433 -9.25 -19.87 1.92
N THR A 434 -9.94 -20.84 2.52
CA THR A 434 -9.38 -22.16 2.86
C THR A 434 -10.30 -23.23 2.32
N LEU A 435 -9.73 -24.25 1.68
CA LEU A 435 -10.48 -25.40 1.19
C LEU A 435 -9.66 -26.70 1.32
N LYS A 436 -10.31 -27.86 1.18
CA LYS A 436 -9.61 -29.15 1.07
C LYS A 436 -8.99 -29.30 -0.32
N GLU A 437 -7.80 -29.90 -0.40
CA GLU A 437 -7.08 -30.11 -1.67
C GLU A 437 -7.93 -30.91 -2.67
N GLU A 438 -8.72 -31.89 -2.21
CA GLU A 438 -9.66 -32.69 -3.03
C GLU A 438 -10.76 -31.85 -3.72
N HIS A 439 -11.06 -30.66 -3.18
CA HIS A 439 -12.09 -29.76 -3.74
C HIS A 439 -11.53 -28.76 -4.77
N LEU A 440 -10.21 -28.73 -5.01
CA LEU A 440 -9.57 -27.69 -5.82
C LEU A 440 -10.12 -27.61 -7.25
N ASP A 441 -10.23 -28.76 -7.94
CA ASP A 441 -10.70 -28.81 -9.33
C ASP A 441 -12.16 -28.41 -9.46
N ASN A 442 -12.99 -28.82 -8.49
CA ASN A 442 -14.40 -28.45 -8.43
C ASN A 442 -14.55 -26.94 -8.17
N PHE A 443 -13.81 -26.41 -7.19
CA PHE A 443 -13.78 -24.97 -6.92
C PHE A 443 -13.34 -24.16 -8.15
N ALA A 444 -12.31 -24.60 -8.89
CA ALA A 444 -11.83 -23.90 -10.07
C ALA A 444 -12.90 -23.78 -11.17
N LYS A 445 -13.70 -24.85 -11.40
CA LYS A 445 -14.81 -24.84 -12.36
C LYS A 445 -15.93 -23.89 -11.92
N ILE A 446 -16.36 -23.98 -10.66
CA ILE A 446 -17.43 -23.15 -10.10
C ILE A 446 -17.00 -21.68 -10.08
N PHE A 447 -15.76 -21.40 -9.70
CA PHE A 447 -15.21 -20.04 -9.70
C PHE A 447 -15.18 -19.44 -11.11
N ASP A 448 -14.72 -20.17 -12.14
CA ASP A 448 -14.76 -19.68 -13.52
C ASP A 448 -16.18 -19.37 -14.00
N GLN A 449 -17.16 -20.24 -13.67
CA GLN A 449 -18.56 -20.01 -14.00
C GLN A 449 -19.12 -18.78 -13.27
N ALA A 450 -18.82 -18.61 -11.99
CA ALA A 450 -19.24 -17.46 -11.21
C ALA A 450 -18.66 -16.15 -11.75
N VAL A 451 -17.36 -16.15 -12.13
CA VAL A 451 -16.72 -14.98 -12.75
C VAL A 451 -17.35 -14.65 -14.11
N ARG A 452 -17.66 -15.66 -14.95
CA ARG A 452 -18.37 -15.46 -16.23
C ARG A 452 -19.74 -14.82 -16.03
N LYS A 453 -20.49 -15.33 -15.04
CA LYS A 453 -21.83 -14.83 -14.72
C LYS A 453 -21.78 -13.38 -14.24
N GLU A 454 -20.83 -13.03 -13.37
CA GLU A 454 -20.70 -11.70 -12.79
C GLU A 454 -20.19 -10.66 -13.81
N LEU A 455 -19.22 -11.03 -14.64
CA LEU A 455 -18.64 -10.13 -15.63
C LEU A 455 -19.48 -10.07 -16.93
N GLY A 456 -20.33 -11.07 -17.21
CA GLY A 456 -21.15 -11.15 -18.41
C GLY A 456 -20.30 -11.00 -19.69
N ASP A 457 -20.82 -10.29 -20.68
CA ASP A 457 -20.15 -9.95 -21.94
C ASP A 457 -19.16 -8.77 -21.80
N LEU A 458 -18.89 -8.31 -20.57
CA LEU A 458 -17.88 -7.29 -20.32
C LEU A 458 -16.53 -7.79 -20.82
N VAL A 459 -16.12 -7.26 -21.97
CA VAL A 459 -14.77 -7.49 -22.49
C VAL A 459 -13.81 -6.95 -21.45
N LEU A 460 -12.97 -7.83 -20.90
CA LEU A 460 -11.92 -7.50 -19.93
C LEU A 460 -10.89 -6.57 -20.61
N LYS A 461 -11.26 -5.29 -20.75
CA LYS A 461 -10.41 -4.26 -21.36
C LYS A 461 -9.55 -3.65 -20.26
N ASN A 462 -8.26 -3.77 -20.40
CA ASN A 462 -7.33 -3.00 -19.59
C ASN A 462 -7.31 -1.56 -20.10
N ILE A 463 -7.76 -0.60 -19.29
CA ILE A 463 -7.82 0.82 -19.66
C ILE A 463 -6.69 1.54 -18.92
N ILE A 464 -5.83 2.22 -19.67
CA ILE A 464 -4.85 3.14 -19.10
C ILE A 464 -5.36 4.56 -19.27
N LEU A 465 -5.55 5.25 -18.13
CA LEU A 465 -6.00 6.65 -18.11
C LEU A 465 -4.80 7.58 -18.32
N SER A 466 -4.88 8.45 -19.32
CA SER A 466 -3.87 9.46 -19.65
C SER A 466 -4.34 10.87 -19.30
N ASP A 467 -3.44 11.71 -18.80
CA ASP A 467 -3.65 13.16 -18.63
C ASP A 467 -3.49 13.94 -19.95
N GLY A 468 -3.41 13.23 -21.08
CA GLY A 468 -3.33 13.78 -22.43
C GLY A 468 -1.91 14.07 -22.90
N LYS A 469 -1.80 14.71 -24.06
CA LYS A 469 -0.50 15.04 -24.67
C LYS A 469 0.21 16.18 -23.96
N LEU A 470 1.54 16.13 -23.97
CA LEU A 470 2.42 17.25 -23.64
C LEU A 470 2.71 18.07 -24.91
N LYS A 471 2.98 19.36 -24.72
CA LYS A 471 3.51 20.25 -25.76
C LYS A 471 5.02 20.12 -25.80
N GLU A 472 5.67 20.53 -26.91
CA GLU A 472 7.12 20.48 -27.06
C GLU A 472 7.87 21.13 -25.90
N LYS A 473 7.47 22.33 -25.50
CA LYS A 473 8.06 23.07 -24.38
C LYS A 473 7.97 22.36 -23.03
N ASP A 474 7.08 21.40 -22.91
CA ASP A 474 6.84 20.66 -21.66
C ASP A 474 7.85 19.50 -21.47
N PHE A 475 8.57 19.12 -22.52
CA PHE A 475 9.64 18.12 -22.43
C PHE A 475 10.93 18.73 -21.87
N SER A 476 10.94 18.99 -20.58
CA SER A 476 12.06 19.61 -19.88
C SER A 476 12.29 18.98 -18.50
N ILE A 477 13.54 19.04 -18.04
CA ILE A 477 13.90 18.61 -16.67
C ILE A 477 13.09 19.42 -15.63
N HIS A 478 12.84 20.72 -15.92
CA HIS A 478 12.03 21.56 -15.04
C HIS A 478 10.60 21.00 -14.87
N THR A 479 9.93 20.67 -15.97
CA THR A 479 8.59 20.06 -15.93
C THR A 479 8.59 18.71 -15.22
N ALA A 480 9.59 17.87 -15.48
CA ALA A 480 9.71 16.58 -14.80
C ALA A 480 9.83 16.75 -13.27
N LYS A 481 10.71 17.67 -12.81
CA LYS A 481 10.85 18.00 -11.38
C LYS A 481 9.56 18.61 -10.81
N LEU A 482 8.94 19.54 -11.54
CA LEU A 482 7.67 20.14 -11.14
C LEU A 482 6.60 19.07 -10.88
N LEU A 483 6.43 18.11 -11.79
CA LEU A 483 5.46 17.02 -11.64
C LEU A 483 5.82 16.07 -10.50
N LYS A 484 7.09 15.71 -10.39
CA LYS A 484 7.60 14.78 -9.37
C LYS A 484 7.35 15.29 -7.93
N PHE A 485 7.51 16.59 -7.71
CA PHE A 485 7.45 17.18 -6.36
C PHE A 485 6.17 17.99 -6.08
N ALA A 486 5.25 18.09 -7.03
CA ALA A 486 4.04 18.89 -6.91
C ALA A 486 3.11 18.43 -5.77
N SER A 487 3.02 17.13 -5.54
CA SER A 487 2.18 16.53 -4.50
C SER A 487 2.71 15.14 -4.14
N PRO A 488 2.38 14.58 -2.98
CA PRO A 488 2.44 13.13 -2.81
C PRO A 488 1.40 12.48 -3.71
N TRP A 489 1.88 11.62 -4.62
CA TRP A 489 1.05 10.83 -5.52
C TRP A 489 0.83 9.42 -4.94
N GLY A 490 -0.36 8.85 -5.15
CA GLY A 490 -0.72 7.51 -4.66
C GLY A 490 -2.15 7.13 -4.99
N GLU A 491 -2.77 6.27 -4.19
CA GLU A 491 -4.15 5.81 -4.40
C GLU A 491 -5.14 6.97 -4.34
N GLY A 492 -6.11 7.00 -5.25
CA GLY A 492 -7.07 8.10 -5.40
C GLY A 492 -6.48 9.42 -5.93
N PHE A 493 -5.14 9.57 -5.92
CA PHE A 493 -4.43 10.76 -6.42
C PHE A 493 -3.18 10.34 -7.22
N PRO A 494 -3.36 9.63 -8.37
CA PRO A 494 -2.29 8.95 -9.08
C PRO A 494 -1.28 9.90 -9.74
N GLU A 495 -0.04 9.42 -9.92
CA GLU A 495 1.00 10.12 -10.66
C GLU A 495 0.52 10.53 -12.06
N PRO A 496 1.01 11.68 -12.60
CA PRO A 496 0.68 12.12 -13.95
C PRO A 496 1.21 11.16 -15.01
N VAL A 497 0.32 10.75 -15.91
CA VAL A 497 0.62 9.85 -17.02
C VAL A 497 0.18 10.51 -18.32
N PHE A 498 1.06 10.55 -19.31
CA PHE A 498 0.84 11.21 -20.59
C PHE A 498 0.84 10.21 -21.74
N ASP A 499 0.23 10.59 -22.87
CA ASP A 499 0.30 9.81 -24.09
C ASP A 499 0.83 10.65 -25.25
N GLY A 500 1.52 9.99 -26.20
CA GLY A 500 2.06 10.67 -27.37
C GLY A 500 2.55 9.70 -28.44
N LYS A 501 2.73 10.23 -29.66
CA LYS A 501 3.34 9.51 -30.78
C LYS A 501 4.81 9.89 -30.91
N PHE A 502 5.66 8.89 -31.15
CA PHE A 502 7.09 9.06 -31.26
C PHE A 502 7.67 8.27 -32.42
N LYS A 503 8.72 8.82 -33.02
CA LYS A 503 9.62 8.10 -33.90
C LYS A 503 10.70 7.44 -33.05
N VAL A 504 10.94 6.17 -33.29
CA VAL A 504 12.02 5.41 -32.64
C VAL A 504 13.31 5.61 -33.43
N ILE A 505 14.29 6.25 -32.81
CA ILE A 505 15.61 6.50 -33.42
C ILE A 505 16.55 5.35 -33.10
N ASN A 506 16.52 4.85 -31.87
CA ASN A 506 17.38 3.71 -31.47
C ASN A 506 16.70 2.90 -30.37
N GLN A 507 17.08 1.64 -30.25
CA GLN A 507 16.59 0.70 -29.23
C GLN A 507 17.76 -0.13 -28.72
N LYS A 508 17.85 -0.30 -27.40
CA LYS A 508 18.91 -1.10 -26.79
C LYS A 508 18.38 -1.85 -25.57
N LEU A 509 18.74 -3.13 -25.46
CA LEU A 509 18.50 -3.92 -24.24
C LEU A 509 19.43 -3.42 -23.12
N VAL A 510 18.86 -3.14 -21.95
CA VAL A 510 19.57 -2.74 -20.75
C VAL A 510 19.35 -3.78 -19.66
N GLY A 511 20.45 -4.31 -19.13
CA GLY A 511 20.36 -5.46 -18.23
C GLY A 511 19.77 -6.69 -18.92
N LYS A 512 18.91 -7.44 -18.20
CA LYS A 512 18.30 -8.67 -18.75
C LYS A 512 16.84 -8.53 -19.17
N LYS A 513 16.21 -7.36 -18.91
CA LYS A 513 14.73 -7.23 -18.98
C LYS A 513 14.24 -5.84 -19.40
N HIS A 514 15.10 -4.87 -19.62
CA HIS A 514 14.69 -3.48 -19.82
C HIS A 514 15.09 -3.00 -21.21
N ILE A 515 14.27 -2.16 -21.81
CA ILE A 515 14.56 -1.58 -23.13
C ILE A 515 14.74 -0.07 -22.96
N ARG A 516 15.87 0.42 -23.41
CA ARG A 516 16.13 1.84 -23.58
C ARG A 516 15.82 2.23 -25.03
N LEU A 517 15.07 3.31 -25.18
CA LEU A 517 14.67 3.85 -26.49
C LEU A 517 15.17 5.29 -26.60
N LEU A 518 15.74 5.65 -27.75
CA LEU A 518 15.91 7.06 -28.12
C LEU A 518 14.73 7.44 -29.00
N LEU A 519 14.00 8.47 -28.58
CA LEU A 519 12.68 8.82 -29.09
C LEU A 519 12.64 10.26 -29.57
N GLU A 520 12.03 10.49 -30.73
CA GLU A 520 11.72 11.83 -31.26
C GLU A 520 10.21 12.03 -31.21
N PRO A 521 9.67 12.98 -30.40
CA PRO A 521 8.24 13.23 -30.31
C PRO A 521 7.70 13.78 -31.64
N ILE A 522 6.51 13.34 -32.04
CA ILE A 522 5.87 13.80 -33.27
C ILE A 522 4.88 14.92 -32.95
N PHE A 523 5.22 16.14 -33.35
CA PHE A 523 4.36 17.33 -33.29
C PHE A 523 3.96 17.76 -34.71
N LYS A 524 2.80 18.47 -34.84
CA LYS A 524 2.30 18.89 -36.16
C LYS A 524 3.16 19.99 -36.81
N ASP A 525 3.83 20.83 -36.00
CA ASP A 525 4.45 22.10 -36.47
C ASP A 525 5.87 22.29 -35.90
N CYS A 526 6.71 21.26 -35.88
CA CYS A 526 8.02 21.35 -35.23
C CYS A 526 9.18 21.30 -36.20
N PHE A 527 10.08 22.29 -36.07
CA PHE A 527 11.36 22.38 -36.80
C PHE A 527 12.57 21.87 -35.98
N ASN A 528 12.42 21.71 -34.65
CA ASN A 528 13.51 21.24 -33.80
C ASN A 528 13.36 19.75 -33.48
N ARG A 529 14.41 18.99 -33.78
CA ARG A 529 14.50 17.56 -33.44
C ARG A 529 14.96 17.39 -32.01
N THR A 530 14.01 17.23 -31.09
CA THR A 530 14.34 16.91 -29.68
C THR A 530 14.40 15.40 -29.52
N ILE A 531 15.58 14.85 -29.20
CA ILE A 531 15.74 13.43 -28.89
C ILE A 531 15.64 13.26 -27.37
N ILE A 532 14.77 12.36 -26.94
CA ILE A 532 14.50 12.09 -25.52
C ILE A 532 14.80 10.63 -25.22
N ASP A 533 15.42 10.38 -24.07
CA ASP A 533 15.67 9.03 -23.57
C ASP A 533 14.40 8.45 -22.94
N GLY A 534 14.04 7.24 -23.30
CA GLY A 534 12.92 6.50 -22.72
C GLY A 534 13.39 5.15 -22.20
N ILE A 535 12.84 4.71 -21.07
CA ILE A 535 13.09 3.39 -20.52
C ILE A 535 11.78 2.64 -20.27
N MET A 536 11.71 1.41 -20.72
CA MET A 536 10.64 0.46 -20.44
C MET A 536 11.18 -0.65 -19.55
N PHE A 537 10.72 -0.69 -18.30
CA PHE A 537 11.10 -1.72 -17.35
C PHE A 537 10.33 -3.03 -17.61
N ASN A 538 11.02 -4.18 -17.48
CA ASN A 538 10.44 -5.51 -17.63
C ASN A 538 9.68 -5.68 -18.96
N ALA A 539 10.28 -5.21 -20.06
CA ALA A 539 9.74 -5.33 -21.41
C ALA A 539 9.53 -6.80 -21.80
N ASP A 540 8.54 -7.04 -22.66
CA ASP A 540 8.37 -8.37 -23.27
C ASP A 540 9.41 -8.54 -24.38
N LEU A 541 10.42 -9.36 -24.11
CA LEU A 541 11.53 -9.60 -25.01
C LEU A 541 11.18 -10.42 -26.26
N ASN A 542 9.96 -10.97 -26.34
CA ASN A 542 9.45 -11.58 -27.57
C ASN A 542 9.08 -10.53 -28.62
N TYR A 543 8.80 -9.31 -28.18
CA TYR A 543 8.39 -8.20 -29.06
C TYR A 543 9.43 -7.08 -29.14
N TRP A 544 10.34 -6.99 -28.15
CA TRP A 544 11.31 -5.90 -28.02
C TRP A 544 12.70 -6.42 -27.63
N PRO A 545 13.82 -5.85 -28.17
CA PRO A 545 13.87 -4.79 -29.19
C PRO A 545 13.40 -5.27 -30.57
N ASN A 546 12.81 -4.38 -31.37
CA ASN A 546 12.34 -4.69 -32.72
C ASN A 546 12.74 -3.59 -33.72
N SER A 547 13.78 -3.83 -34.52
CA SER A 547 14.33 -2.85 -35.47
C SER A 547 13.39 -2.45 -36.61
N SER A 548 12.37 -3.26 -36.90
CA SER A 548 11.37 -2.95 -37.94
C SER A 548 10.40 -1.84 -37.49
N VAL A 549 10.23 -1.63 -36.17
CA VAL A 549 9.33 -0.63 -35.62
C VAL A 549 9.98 0.75 -35.70
N LYS A 550 9.35 1.64 -36.48
CA LYS A 550 9.81 3.03 -36.67
C LYS A 550 8.96 4.04 -35.88
N PHE A 551 7.70 3.76 -35.62
CA PHE A 551 6.76 4.66 -34.95
C PHE A 551 5.98 3.95 -33.87
N VAL A 552 5.77 4.65 -32.76
CA VAL A 552 5.06 4.11 -31.58
C VAL A 552 4.11 5.14 -30.97
N GLN A 553 3.02 4.63 -30.41
CA GLN A 553 2.18 5.33 -29.43
C GLN A 553 2.65 4.92 -28.05
N LEU A 554 3.03 5.86 -27.22
CA LEU A 554 3.48 5.61 -25.84
C LEU A 554 2.48 6.13 -24.83
N VAL A 555 2.42 5.44 -23.69
CA VAL A 555 1.95 5.97 -22.42
C VAL A 555 3.15 6.06 -21.50
N TYR A 556 3.41 7.23 -20.91
CA TYR A 556 4.65 7.50 -20.21
C TYR A 556 4.50 8.52 -19.10
N ARG A 557 5.44 8.48 -18.14
CA ARG A 557 5.68 9.54 -17.14
C ARG A 557 6.96 10.28 -17.47
N LEU A 558 7.02 11.57 -17.11
CA LEU A 558 8.28 12.33 -17.12
C LEU A 558 9.05 12.06 -15.85
N ASP A 559 10.32 11.75 -15.96
CA ASP A 559 11.24 11.64 -14.82
C ASP A 559 12.60 12.27 -15.15
N VAL A 560 13.43 12.42 -14.14
CA VAL A 560 14.81 12.88 -14.26
C VAL A 560 15.73 11.72 -13.99
N ASN A 561 16.53 11.36 -15.00
CA ASN A 561 17.60 10.41 -14.82
C ASN A 561 18.79 11.11 -14.12
N GLU A 562 19.15 10.61 -12.94
CA GLU A 562 20.26 11.14 -12.12
C GLU A 562 21.47 10.19 -12.11
N PHE A 563 21.59 9.33 -13.11
CA PHE A 563 22.67 8.35 -13.18
C PHE A 563 24.02 9.02 -13.49
N SER A 564 25.07 8.64 -12.76
CA SER A 564 26.45 9.13 -12.94
C SER A 564 26.64 10.65 -12.76
N GLY A 565 25.81 11.31 -11.95
CA GLY A 565 25.94 12.74 -11.63
C GLY A 565 25.45 13.70 -12.73
N SER A 566 24.99 13.19 -13.87
CA SER A 566 24.32 13.99 -14.90
C SER A 566 22.81 13.95 -14.73
N HIS A 567 22.14 15.10 -14.96
CA HIS A 567 20.69 15.17 -14.95
C HIS A 567 20.18 15.26 -16.39
N SER A 568 19.36 14.30 -16.80
CA SER A 568 18.73 14.32 -18.12
C SER A 568 17.24 13.98 -18.01
N LEU A 569 16.44 14.53 -18.95
CA LEU A 569 15.03 14.15 -19.06
C LEU A 569 14.92 12.71 -19.51
N GLN A 570 14.05 11.95 -18.86
CA GLN A 570 13.75 10.57 -19.22
C GLN A 570 12.25 10.30 -19.24
N LEU A 571 11.78 9.48 -20.18
CA LEU A 571 10.41 8.95 -20.18
C LEU A 571 10.43 7.57 -19.53
N ILE A 572 9.62 7.39 -18.49
CA ILE A 572 9.32 6.05 -17.94
C ILE A 572 8.12 5.52 -18.74
N ILE A 573 8.36 4.55 -19.61
CA ILE A 573 7.35 4.01 -20.51
C ILE A 573 6.53 2.95 -19.77
N GLU A 574 5.22 3.18 -19.66
CA GLU A 574 4.28 2.26 -19.04
C GLU A 574 3.61 1.34 -20.07
N HIS A 575 3.39 1.86 -21.28
CA HIS A 575 2.80 1.09 -22.36
C HIS A 575 3.32 1.57 -23.71
N ILE A 576 3.45 0.64 -24.67
CA ILE A 576 3.93 0.89 -26.02
C ILE A 576 3.08 0.13 -27.02
N GLU A 577 2.59 0.84 -28.04
CA GLU A 577 1.90 0.27 -29.19
C GLU A 577 2.65 0.66 -30.47
N THR A 578 2.82 -0.28 -31.38
CA THR A 578 3.36 0.01 -32.72
C THR A 578 2.30 0.68 -33.58
N ILE A 579 2.70 1.71 -34.30
CA ILE A 579 1.81 2.36 -35.27
C ILE A 579 2.45 2.33 -36.66
N VAL A 580 1.61 2.09 -37.65
CA VAL A 580 1.96 2.22 -39.06
C VAL A 580 1.37 3.54 -39.55
N PHE A 581 2.17 4.40 -40.18
CA PHE A 581 1.71 5.66 -40.79
C PHE A 581 1.39 5.43 -42.24
#